data_05c0e7e83847d8d856539a8f6864157a
#
_entry.id   05c0e7e83847d8d856539a8f6864157a
#
_cell.length_a   1.000
_cell.length_b   1.000
_cell.length_c   1.000
_cell.angle_alpha   90.00
_cell.angle_beta   90.00
_cell.angle_gamma   90.00
#
_symmetry.space_group_name_H-M   'P 1'
#
loop_
_entity.id
_entity.type
_entity.pdbx_description
1 polymer ?
#
loop_
_entity_poly.entity_id
_entity_poly.type
_entity_poly.pdbx_seq_one_letter_code
_entity_poly.pdbx_strand_id
1 'polypeptide(L)'
;MSGRTRAGPAAPARMPAVFFGHGNPMNAIQANAWTAGWKAVGAAMPRPRAILAVSAHWYLPGTAVTAMAEPRTIHDFGGFPPELYRVGYPAPGDPALARRVASLLAPTPVALDEDWGLDHGIWSVLRHVFPEADVPVVQLAIDETQPPAFHYDLGRRLSPLRDEGVLVAGSGNLVHNLHAYGWGRHSVAPYDWAVRFENVARDLMRSGDHAPLVAYESLGRDALLSVPTPDHYLPLLCVLGLRAPDEAVGFPVEGFDGGSISMLCVRLG
;
A
#
# COMPACT_ATOMS: atom_id res chain seq x y z
N MET A 1 3.07 14.85 53.28
CA MET A 1 2.78 15.54 52.02
C MET A 1 3.17 14.58 50.89
N SER A 2 2.17 13.92 50.31
CA SER A 2 2.36 12.92 49.21
C SER A 2 2.37 13.64 47.88
N GLY A 3 3.54 13.75 47.26
CA GLY A 3 3.69 14.31 45.89
C GLY A 3 3.15 13.34 44.87
N ARG A 4 1.98 13.65 44.33
CA ARG A 4 1.46 12.99 43.08
C ARG A 4 2.32 13.48 41.92
N THR A 5 3.24 12.65 41.43
CA THR A 5 3.85 12.81 40.09
C THR A 5 2.72 12.72 39.05
N ARG A 6 2.44 13.83 38.36
CA ARG A 6 1.61 13.82 37.15
C ARG A 6 2.36 13.00 36.11
N ALA A 7 1.80 11.88 35.70
CA ALA A 7 2.21 11.19 34.50
C ALA A 7 2.07 12.17 33.32
N GLY A 8 3.14 12.40 32.59
CA GLY A 8 3.09 13.17 31.34
C GLY A 8 2.13 12.52 30.36
N PRO A 9 1.64 13.28 29.34
CA PRO A 9 0.80 12.69 28.29
C PRO A 9 1.53 11.48 27.68
N ALA A 10 0.82 10.35 27.61
CA ALA A 10 1.33 9.17 26.93
C ALA A 10 1.75 9.56 25.49
N ALA A 11 2.90 9.08 25.05
CA ALA A 11 3.32 9.27 23.67
C ALA A 11 2.17 8.80 22.74
N PRO A 12 1.87 9.51 21.65
CA PRO A 12 0.84 9.07 20.72
C PRO A 12 1.14 7.64 20.26
N ALA A 13 0.11 6.81 20.22
CA ALA A 13 0.25 5.44 19.76
C ALA A 13 0.83 5.45 18.33
N ARG A 14 1.80 4.57 18.07
CA ARG A 14 2.41 4.40 16.75
C ARG A 14 1.33 4.15 15.71
N MET A 15 1.38 4.86 14.57
CA MET A 15 0.44 4.64 13.48
C MET A 15 0.57 3.22 12.91
N PRO A 16 -0.54 2.54 12.58
CA PRO A 16 -0.47 1.31 11.82
C PRO A 16 0.19 1.55 10.46
N ALA A 17 0.63 0.48 9.81
CA ALA A 17 0.94 0.51 8.38
C ALA A 17 0.02 -0.49 7.69
N VAL A 18 -0.40 -0.17 6.45
CA VAL A 18 -1.40 -0.98 5.76
C VAL A 18 -0.99 -1.18 4.30
N PHE A 19 -1.09 -2.42 3.84
CA PHE A 19 -1.07 -2.73 2.42
C PHE A 19 -2.49 -3.07 1.95
N PHE A 20 -2.91 -2.49 0.83
CA PHE A 20 -4.21 -2.72 0.21
C PHE A 20 -4.06 -3.46 -1.10
N GLY A 21 -4.71 -4.62 -1.23
CA GLY A 21 -4.97 -5.23 -2.51
C GLY A 21 -6.03 -4.42 -3.25
N HIS A 22 -5.60 -3.52 -4.17
CA HIS A 22 -6.52 -2.55 -4.78
C HIS A 22 -7.40 -3.16 -5.90
N GLY A 23 -6.87 -4.17 -6.60
CA GLY A 23 -7.61 -4.86 -7.67
C GLY A 23 -8.03 -3.95 -8.83
N ASN A 24 -9.28 -4.08 -9.26
CA ASN A 24 -9.79 -3.35 -10.42
C ASN A 24 -10.11 -1.87 -10.09
N PRO A 25 -9.75 -0.89 -10.96
CA PRO A 25 -10.11 0.53 -10.78
C PRO A 25 -11.60 0.80 -10.53
N MET A 26 -12.49 -0.07 -11.03
CA MET A 26 -13.93 0.01 -10.79
C MET A 26 -14.32 -0.08 -9.31
N ASN A 27 -13.47 -0.64 -8.46
CA ASN A 27 -13.68 -0.63 -7.02
C ASN A 27 -13.83 0.80 -6.47
N ALA A 28 -13.28 1.80 -7.14
CA ALA A 28 -13.48 3.20 -6.75
C ALA A 28 -14.96 3.62 -6.70
N ILE A 29 -15.80 3.08 -7.56
CA ILE A 29 -17.22 3.47 -7.68
C ILE A 29 -18.21 2.33 -7.38
N GLN A 30 -17.70 1.15 -7.08
CA GLN A 30 -18.52 -0.02 -6.74
C GLN A 30 -18.63 -0.22 -5.23
N ALA A 31 -19.81 -0.69 -4.79
CA ALA A 31 -20.01 -1.18 -3.43
C ALA A 31 -19.93 -2.70 -3.44
N ASN A 32 -18.89 -3.25 -2.81
CA ASN A 32 -18.67 -4.69 -2.68
C ASN A 32 -18.01 -5.02 -1.32
N ALA A 33 -17.71 -6.30 -1.07
CA ALA A 33 -17.13 -6.74 0.19
C ALA A 33 -15.74 -6.10 0.44
N TRP A 34 -14.93 -5.89 -0.59
CA TRP A 34 -13.60 -5.32 -0.46
C TRP A 34 -13.66 -3.84 -0.11
N THR A 35 -14.50 -3.05 -0.81
CA THR A 35 -14.67 -1.62 -0.53
C THR A 35 -15.31 -1.37 0.83
N ALA A 36 -16.22 -2.25 1.28
CA ALA A 36 -16.74 -2.23 2.63
C ALA A 36 -15.65 -2.54 3.66
N GLY A 37 -14.77 -3.50 3.36
CA GLY A 37 -13.61 -3.83 4.19
C GLY A 37 -12.61 -2.67 4.31
N TRP A 38 -12.28 -1.98 3.21
CA TRP A 38 -11.41 -0.80 3.23
C TRP A 38 -11.99 0.33 4.09
N LYS A 39 -13.30 0.57 3.96
CA LYS A 39 -14.01 1.53 4.80
C LYS A 39 -13.92 1.15 6.29
N ALA A 40 -14.08 -0.12 6.63
CA ALA A 40 -13.93 -0.61 8.00
C ALA A 40 -12.51 -0.46 8.52
N VAL A 41 -11.50 -0.71 7.68
CA VAL A 41 -10.07 -0.48 8.01
C VAL A 41 -9.85 0.99 8.34
N GLY A 42 -10.36 1.93 7.54
CA GLY A 42 -10.26 3.36 7.79
C GLY A 42 -10.91 3.78 9.11
N ALA A 43 -12.13 3.28 9.37
CA ALA A 43 -12.86 3.59 10.60
C ALA A 43 -12.20 3.05 11.88
N ALA A 44 -11.41 1.97 11.76
CA ALA A 44 -10.70 1.34 12.88
C ALA A 44 -9.31 1.91 13.16
N MET A 45 -8.82 2.83 12.33
CA MET A 45 -7.50 3.46 12.49
C MET A 45 -7.61 4.81 13.21
N PRO A 46 -6.58 5.18 13.99
CA PRO A 46 -6.42 6.57 14.41
C PRO A 46 -6.34 7.47 13.16
N ARG A 47 -6.88 8.70 13.26
CA ARG A 47 -6.75 9.63 12.15
C ARG A 47 -5.28 10.03 11.96
N PRO A 48 -4.68 9.79 10.78
CA PRO A 48 -3.31 10.19 10.53
C PRO A 48 -3.20 11.71 10.30
N ARG A 49 -2.02 12.29 10.60
CA ARG A 49 -1.73 13.67 10.22
C ARG A 49 -1.44 13.83 8.71
N ALA A 50 -0.92 12.76 8.09
CA ALA A 50 -0.65 12.63 6.67
C ALA A 50 -0.51 11.16 6.26
N ILE A 51 -0.53 10.88 4.98
CA ILE A 51 -0.35 9.54 4.39
C ILE A 51 0.87 9.57 3.49
N LEU A 52 1.79 8.64 3.69
CA LEU A 52 2.78 8.26 2.68
C LEU A 52 2.26 7.02 1.95
N ALA A 53 1.96 7.18 0.68
CA ALA A 53 1.42 6.12 -0.17
C ALA A 53 2.52 5.55 -1.09
N VAL A 54 2.59 4.22 -1.24
CA VAL A 54 3.48 3.53 -2.19
C VAL A 54 2.60 2.77 -3.16
N SER A 55 2.59 3.17 -4.45
CA SER A 55 1.71 2.61 -5.46
C SER A 55 2.45 1.76 -6.47
N ALA A 56 1.85 0.63 -6.85
CA ALA A 56 2.28 -0.21 -7.97
C ALA A 56 2.34 0.54 -9.31
N HIS A 57 1.59 1.62 -9.45
CA HIS A 57 1.40 2.35 -10.71
C HIS A 57 2.41 3.46 -10.95
N TRP A 58 3.14 3.89 -9.95
CA TRP A 58 4.26 4.81 -10.12
C TRP A 58 5.58 4.03 -10.08
N TYR A 59 5.84 3.36 -11.19
CA TYR A 59 6.96 2.45 -11.40
C TYR A 59 7.90 3.04 -12.46
N LEU A 60 9.08 3.50 -12.06
CA LEU A 60 10.00 4.28 -12.89
C LEU A 60 11.47 4.04 -12.50
N PRO A 61 12.44 4.35 -13.36
CA PRO A 61 13.86 4.28 -12.99
C PRO A 61 14.21 5.39 -11.98
N GLY A 62 14.63 4.98 -10.78
CA GLY A 62 15.00 5.87 -9.68
C GLY A 62 13.89 6.01 -8.62
N THR A 63 14.26 6.62 -7.51
CA THR A 63 13.31 6.87 -6.40
C THR A 63 12.82 8.32 -6.45
N ALA A 64 11.52 8.53 -6.40
CA ALA A 64 10.89 9.85 -6.40
C ALA A 64 9.77 9.92 -5.36
N VAL A 65 9.44 11.14 -4.91
CA VAL A 65 8.34 11.40 -4.00
C VAL A 65 7.60 12.66 -4.44
N THR A 66 6.25 12.62 -4.47
CA THR A 66 5.45 13.79 -4.83
C THR A 66 5.63 14.91 -3.81
N ALA A 67 5.89 16.13 -4.29
CA ALA A 67 6.25 17.27 -3.45
C ALA A 67 5.36 18.51 -3.64
N MET A 68 4.30 18.42 -4.46
CA MET A 68 3.33 19.48 -4.65
C MET A 68 2.37 19.62 -3.46
N ALA A 69 1.81 20.83 -3.26
CA ALA A 69 0.79 21.09 -2.25
C ALA A 69 -0.61 20.61 -2.66
N GLU A 70 -0.88 20.54 -3.95
CA GLU A 70 -2.18 20.18 -4.54
C GLU A 70 -1.96 19.10 -5.63
N PRO A 71 -1.80 17.82 -5.25
CA PRO A 71 -1.62 16.75 -6.21
C PRO A 71 -2.89 16.52 -7.02
N ARG A 72 -2.75 16.40 -8.34
CA ARG A 72 -3.86 16.06 -9.22
C ARG A 72 -4.27 14.58 -9.06
N THR A 73 -5.55 14.30 -9.30
CA THR A 73 -6.02 12.90 -9.47
C THR A 73 -5.62 12.41 -10.87
N ILE A 74 -4.89 11.29 -10.96
CA ILE A 74 -4.44 10.70 -12.22
C ILE A 74 -5.35 9.52 -12.58
N HIS A 75 -5.80 9.48 -13.84
CA HIS A 75 -6.54 8.35 -14.42
C HIS A 75 -5.62 7.57 -15.35
N ASP A 76 -4.72 6.78 -14.75
CA ASP A 76 -3.65 6.00 -15.39
C ASP A 76 -4.15 4.63 -15.92
N PHE A 77 -5.38 4.59 -16.39
CA PHE A 77 -6.04 3.41 -16.95
C PHE A 77 -6.80 3.76 -18.24
N GLY A 78 -7.23 2.74 -18.98
CA GLY A 78 -8.02 2.92 -20.21
C GLY A 78 -9.13 1.87 -20.34
N GLY A 79 -10.16 2.17 -21.19
CA GLY A 79 -11.22 1.22 -21.52
C GLY A 79 -12.31 1.05 -20.45
N PHE A 80 -12.41 1.96 -19.48
CA PHE A 80 -13.43 1.95 -18.43
C PHE A 80 -14.62 2.87 -18.76
N PRO A 81 -15.75 2.71 -18.05
CA PRO A 81 -16.91 3.59 -18.20
C PRO A 81 -16.59 5.07 -17.88
N PRO A 82 -17.26 6.03 -18.56
CA PRO A 82 -16.98 7.47 -18.38
C PRO A 82 -17.15 7.99 -16.95
N GLU A 83 -17.99 7.36 -16.12
CA GLU A 83 -18.17 7.74 -14.73
C GLU A 83 -16.91 7.58 -13.91
N LEU A 84 -16.05 6.60 -14.21
CA LEU A 84 -14.80 6.40 -13.50
C LEU A 84 -13.80 7.54 -13.76
N TYR A 85 -13.77 8.08 -14.99
CA TYR A 85 -12.91 9.21 -15.35
C TYR A 85 -13.35 10.55 -14.74
N ARG A 86 -14.57 10.63 -14.20
CA ARG A 86 -15.07 11.81 -13.48
C ARG A 86 -14.78 11.79 -11.99
N VAL A 87 -14.23 10.69 -11.48
CA VAL A 87 -13.89 10.59 -10.07
C VAL A 87 -12.69 11.48 -9.76
N GLY A 88 -12.84 12.38 -8.78
CA GLY A 88 -11.76 13.16 -8.19
C GLY A 88 -11.50 12.72 -6.76
N TYR A 89 -10.25 12.87 -6.32
CA TYR A 89 -9.86 12.71 -4.93
C TYR A 89 -8.91 13.87 -4.56
N PRO A 90 -9.45 15.04 -4.20
CA PRO A 90 -8.71 16.28 -4.06
C PRO A 90 -8.02 16.41 -2.69
N ALA A 91 -7.32 15.35 -2.26
CA ALA A 91 -6.54 15.42 -1.03
C ALA A 91 -5.37 16.38 -1.20
N PRO A 92 -5.06 17.20 -0.18
CA PRO A 92 -3.87 18.04 -0.23
C PRO A 92 -2.60 17.20 -0.23
N GLY A 93 -1.50 17.77 -0.72
CA GLY A 93 -0.15 17.21 -0.57
C GLY A 93 0.53 17.75 0.70
N ASP A 94 1.76 17.26 0.97
CA ASP A 94 2.60 17.72 2.08
C ASP A 94 4.07 17.80 1.63
N PRO A 95 4.52 18.94 1.07
CA PRO A 95 5.91 19.11 0.66
C PRO A 95 6.92 18.97 1.81
N ALA A 96 6.50 19.20 3.06
CA ALA A 96 7.39 19.00 4.21
C ALA A 96 7.59 17.51 4.49
N LEU A 97 6.54 16.71 4.39
CA LEU A 97 6.63 15.25 4.48
C LEU A 97 7.48 14.68 3.33
N ALA A 98 7.34 15.20 2.11
CA ALA A 98 8.17 14.77 0.97
C ALA A 98 9.66 14.96 1.27
N ARG A 99 10.06 16.13 1.76
CA ARG A 99 11.45 16.39 2.21
C ARG A 99 11.87 15.50 3.37
N ARG A 100 10.96 15.21 4.31
CA ARG A 100 11.22 14.29 5.42
C ARG A 100 11.50 12.87 4.92
N VAL A 101 10.71 12.38 3.96
CA VAL A 101 10.92 11.08 3.28
C VAL A 101 12.30 11.05 2.63
N ALA A 102 12.64 12.05 1.82
CA ALA A 102 13.95 12.14 1.18
C ALA A 102 15.10 12.13 2.21
N SER A 103 14.95 12.83 3.33
CA SER A 103 15.94 12.84 4.43
C SER A 103 16.11 11.46 5.08
N LEU A 104 15.01 10.73 5.32
CA LEU A 104 15.07 9.38 5.92
C LEU A 104 15.71 8.36 4.95
N LEU A 105 15.54 8.57 3.67
CA LEU A 105 16.09 7.70 2.64
C LEU A 105 17.52 8.06 2.20
N ALA A 106 18.15 9.08 2.79
CA ALA A 106 19.55 9.40 2.52
C ALA A 106 20.46 8.22 2.95
N PRO A 107 21.51 7.80 2.19
CA PRO A 107 22.05 8.47 1.00
C PRO A 107 21.37 8.10 -0.34
N THR A 108 20.27 7.32 -0.36
CA THR A 108 19.55 7.05 -1.60
C THR A 108 19.04 8.38 -2.19
N PRO A 109 19.37 8.72 -3.45
CA PRO A 109 18.82 9.90 -4.10
C PRO A 109 17.29 9.77 -4.22
N VAL A 110 16.56 10.80 -3.79
CA VAL A 110 15.10 10.87 -3.93
C VAL A 110 14.74 12.16 -4.63
N ALA A 111 14.17 12.06 -5.83
CA ALA A 111 13.67 13.22 -6.55
C ALA A 111 12.39 13.76 -5.87
N LEU A 112 12.32 15.07 -5.70
CA LEU A 112 11.08 15.76 -5.29
C LEU A 112 10.30 16.06 -6.56
N ASP A 113 9.22 15.33 -6.81
CA ASP A 113 8.45 15.39 -8.04
C ASP A 113 7.23 16.33 -7.85
N GLU A 114 7.02 17.23 -8.78
CA GLU A 114 5.89 18.17 -8.80
C GLU A 114 4.94 17.90 -9.98
N ASP A 115 5.15 16.86 -10.77
CA ASP A 115 4.41 16.58 -11.99
C ASP A 115 3.47 15.38 -11.89
N TRP A 116 3.79 14.35 -11.11
CA TRP A 116 2.97 13.13 -11.02
C TRP A 116 1.58 13.45 -10.44
N GLY A 117 1.31 13.14 -9.23
CA GLY A 117 0.02 13.31 -8.55
C GLY A 117 -0.38 12.06 -7.79
N LEU A 118 -1.68 11.77 -7.69
CA LEU A 118 -2.23 10.56 -7.08
C LEU A 118 -2.79 9.65 -8.16
N ASP A 119 -2.20 8.47 -8.36
CA ASP A 119 -2.68 7.48 -9.32
C ASP A 119 -3.85 6.65 -8.78
N HIS A 120 -4.48 5.86 -9.66
CA HIS A 120 -5.69 5.13 -9.29
C HIS A 120 -5.46 4.05 -8.22
N GLY A 121 -4.28 3.48 -8.13
CA GLY A 121 -3.95 2.53 -7.06
C GLY A 121 -4.10 3.16 -5.68
N ILE A 122 -3.89 4.48 -5.57
CA ILE A 122 -4.02 5.22 -4.32
C ILE A 122 -5.41 5.80 -4.15
N TRP A 123 -5.88 6.66 -5.09
CA TRP A 123 -7.13 7.37 -4.85
C TRP A 123 -8.36 6.45 -4.87
N SER A 124 -8.34 5.34 -5.62
CA SER A 124 -9.47 4.39 -5.64
C SER A 124 -9.71 3.73 -4.28
N VAL A 125 -8.64 3.48 -3.52
CA VAL A 125 -8.68 2.93 -2.16
C VAL A 125 -8.98 4.03 -1.14
N LEU A 126 -8.24 5.14 -1.19
CA LEU A 126 -8.33 6.19 -0.18
C LEU A 126 -9.70 6.86 -0.14
N ARG A 127 -10.44 6.93 -1.26
CA ARG A 127 -11.82 7.44 -1.25
C ARG A 127 -12.79 6.59 -0.41
N HIS A 128 -12.43 5.34 -0.11
CA HIS A 128 -13.20 4.50 0.83
C HIS A 128 -12.65 4.57 2.25
N VAL A 129 -11.34 4.69 2.40
CA VAL A 129 -10.66 4.73 3.70
C VAL A 129 -10.79 6.11 4.36
N PHE A 130 -10.62 7.18 3.57
CA PHE A 130 -10.73 8.60 4.00
C PHE A 130 -11.56 9.39 2.97
N PRO A 131 -12.89 9.22 2.98
CA PRO A 131 -13.77 9.77 1.93
C PRO A 131 -13.80 11.30 1.86
N GLU A 132 -13.47 11.99 2.94
CA GLU A 132 -13.46 13.46 2.99
C GLU A 132 -12.26 14.06 2.24
N ALA A 133 -11.28 13.26 1.83
CA ALA A 133 -10.08 13.69 1.11
C ALA A 133 -9.33 14.87 1.79
N ASP A 134 -9.36 14.94 3.11
CA ASP A 134 -8.82 16.05 3.91
C ASP A 134 -7.54 15.72 4.67
N VAL A 135 -7.05 14.48 4.53
CA VAL A 135 -5.73 14.04 5.02
C VAL A 135 -4.70 14.25 3.91
N PRO A 136 -3.59 14.96 4.18
CA PRO A 136 -2.55 15.15 3.18
C PRO A 136 -1.95 13.82 2.69
N VAL A 137 -1.73 13.69 1.38
CA VAL A 137 -1.17 12.50 0.75
C VAL A 137 0.10 12.84 -0.02
N VAL A 138 1.14 12.09 0.25
CA VAL A 138 2.40 12.10 -0.49
C VAL A 138 2.62 10.71 -1.06
N GLN A 139 2.99 10.60 -2.32
CA GLN A 139 3.20 9.31 -2.97
C GLN A 139 4.69 9.08 -3.22
N LEU A 140 5.18 7.88 -2.90
CA LEU A 140 6.54 7.40 -3.15
C LEU A 140 6.53 6.44 -4.34
N ALA A 141 7.39 6.68 -5.30
CA ALA A 141 7.60 5.81 -6.46
C ALA A 141 8.31 4.51 -6.09
N ILE A 142 8.05 3.49 -6.89
CA ILE A 142 8.81 2.25 -6.90
C ILE A 142 9.93 2.38 -7.94
N ASP A 143 11.15 2.12 -7.52
CA ASP A 143 12.33 2.12 -8.41
C ASP A 143 12.44 0.78 -9.16
N GLU A 144 12.10 0.79 -10.45
CA GLU A 144 12.11 -0.40 -11.30
C GLU A 144 13.50 -1.01 -11.52
N THR A 145 14.55 -0.23 -11.24
CA THR A 145 15.94 -0.66 -11.42
C THR A 145 16.49 -1.41 -10.22
N GLN A 146 15.73 -1.45 -9.11
CA GLN A 146 16.18 -1.99 -7.83
C GLN A 146 15.55 -3.34 -7.51
N PRO A 147 16.28 -4.23 -6.83
CA PRO A 147 15.75 -5.53 -6.43
C PRO A 147 14.70 -5.42 -5.31
N PRO A 148 13.87 -6.46 -5.09
CA PRO A 148 12.87 -6.48 -4.02
C PRO A 148 13.41 -6.13 -2.63
N ALA A 149 14.64 -6.54 -2.31
CA ALA A 149 15.30 -6.24 -1.04
C ALA A 149 15.47 -4.73 -0.79
N PHE A 150 15.69 -3.94 -1.85
CA PHE A 150 15.78 -2.49 -1.75
C PHE A 150 14.47 -1.88 -1.23
N HIS A 151 13.33 -2.29 -1.77
CA HIS A 151 12.01 -1.79 -1.37
C HIS A 151 11.64 -2.19 0.06
N TYR A 152 12.02 -3.39 0.48
CA TYR A 152 11.91 -3.80 1.87
C TYR A 152 12.75 -2.91 2.81
N ASP A 153 13.99 -2.60 2.42
CA ASP A 153 14.87 -1.72 3.20
C ASP A 153 14.39 -0.27 3.23
N LEU A 154 13.80 0.25 2.13
CA LEU A 154 13.12 1.54 2.16
C LEU A 154 12.06 1.59 3.27
N GLY A 155 11.24 0.55 3.38
CA GLY A 155 10.25 0.42 4.46
C GLY A 155 10.89 0.51 5.85
N ARG A 156 11.97 -0.22 6.09
CA ARG A 156 12.71 -0.19 7.37
C ARG A 156 13.16 1.24 7.72
N ARG A 157 13.67 1.97 6.75
CA ARG A 157 14.17 3.34 6.92
C ARG A 157 13.05 4.36 7.11
N LEU A 158 11.86 4.09 6.57
CA LEU A 158 10.67 4.94 6.70
C LEU A 158 9.89 4.68 8.00
N SER A 159 10.27 3.68 8.79
CA SER A 159 9.54 3.28 10.00
C SER A 159 9.36 4.43 11.03
N PRO A 160 10.27 5.42 11.17
CA PRO A 160 10.06 6.56 12.09
C PRO A 160 8.81 7.40 11.77
N LEU A 161 8.36 7.43 10.51
CA LEU A 161 7.16 8.18 10.11
C LEU A 161 5.92 7.73 10.88
N ARG A 162 5.84 6.46 11.24
CA ARG A 162 4.71 5.91 12.01
C ARG A 162 4.63 6.53 13.42
N ASP A 163 5.78 6.82 14.03
CA ASP A 163 5.85 7.49 15.34
C ASP A 163 5.57 9.01 15.21
N GLU A 164 5.70 9.55 14.00
CA GLU A 164 5.38 10.93 13.64
C GLU A 164 3.89 11.13 13.24
N GLY A 165 3.04 10.11 13.43
CA GLY A 165 1.61 10.17 13.10
C GLY A 165 1.29 10.05 11.61
N VAL A 166 2.22 9.55 10.79
CA VAL A 166 2.03 9.31 9.35
C VAL A 166 1.60 7.86 9.13
N LEU A 167 0.47 7.68 8.43
CA LEU A 167 0.09 6.38 7.90
C LEU A 167 0.97 6.05 6.69
N VAL A 168 1.65 4.92 6.72
CA VAL A 168 2.31 4.40 5.51
C VAL A 168 1.39 3.35 4.89
N ALA A 169 0.94 3.62 3.66
CA ALA A 169 -0.01 2.81 2.91
C ALA A 169 0.62 2.28 1.62
N GLY A 170 0.77 0.96 1.49
CA GLY A 170 1.10 0.31 0.22
C GLY A 170 -0.18 -0.02 -0.56
N SER A 171 -0.13 0.11 -1.88
CA SER A 171 -1.22 -0.26 -2.77
C SER A 171 -0.68 -1.07 -3.97
N GLY A 172 -1.17 -2.27 -4.10
CA GLY A 172 -0.77 -3.26 -5.09
C GLY A 172 -1.60 -4.53 -4.95
N ASN A 173 -1.04 -5.69 -5.26
CA ASN A 173 -1.68 -6.98 -5.05
C ASN A 173 -0.61 -8.05 -4.77
N LEU A 174 -0.81 -8.86 -3.74
CA LEU A 174 0.08 -9.97 -3.40
C LEU A 174 0.15 -11.00 -4.55
N VAL A 175 -0.98 -11.28 -5.17
CA VAL A 175 -1.11 -12.04 -6.41
C VAL A 175 -1.67 -11.13 -7.47
N HIS A 176 -0.97 -10.97 -8.61
CA HIS A 176 -1.40 -10.11 -9.71
C HIS A 176 -1.03 -10.72 -11.06
N ASN A 177 -1.89 -11.59 -11.59
CA ASN A 177 -1.67 -12.22 -12.90
C ASN A 177 -2.83 -11.93 -13.85
N LEU A 178 -2.70 -10.85 -14.63
CA LEU A 178 -3.71 -10.45 -15.62
C LEU A 178 -3.81 -11.41 -16.81
N HIS A 179 -2.77 -12.23 -17.09
CA HIS A 179 -2.84 -13.25 -18.13
C HIS A 179 -3.78 -14.38 -17.77
N ALA A 180 -3.90 -14.67 -16.47
CA ALA A 180 -4.81 -15.70 -15.95
C ALA A 180 -6.17 -15.13 -15.52
N TYR A 181 -6.34 -13.80 -15.53
CA TYR A 181 -7.57 -13.16 -15.07
C TYR A 181 -8.79 -13.57 -15.90
N GLY A 182 -9.87 -13.90 -15.23
CA GLY A 182 -11.12 -14.38 -15.86
C GLY A 182 -11.95 -13.28 -16.50
N TRP A 183 -11.41 -12.62 -17.53
CA TRP A 183 -12.07 -11.52 -18.25
C TRP A 183 -13.48 -11.89 -18.73
N GLY A 184 -14.47 -11.02 -18.47
CA GLY A 184 -15.85 -11.20 -18.90
C GLY A 184 -16.59 -12.37 -18.26
N ARG A 185 -16.00 -13.05 -17.28
CA ARG A 185 -16.61 -14.18 -16.57
C ARG A 185 -17.16 -13.71 -15.22
N HIS A 186 -18.42 -14.04 -14.95
CA HIS A 186 -19.01 -13.82 -13.65
C HIS A 186 -18.57 -14.95 -12.71
N SER A 187 -17.98 -14.60 -11.55
CA SER A 187 -17.61 -15.55 -10.51
C SER A 187 -16.57 -16.61 -10.96
N VAL A 188 -15.32 -16.24 -10.95
CA VAL A 188 -14.18 -17.14 -11.18
C VAL A 188 -13.62 -17.60 -9.85
N ALA A 189 -13.61 -18.90 -9.60
CA ALA A 189 -12.94 -19.46 -8.43
C ALA A 189 -11.44 -19.12 -8.46
N PRO A 190 -10.81 -18.86 -7.29
CA PRO A 190 -9.37 -18.65 -7.22
C PRO A 190 -8.61 -19.83 -7.79
N TYR A 191 -7.53 -19.56 -8.51
CA TYR A 191 -6.65 -20.64 -8.97
C TYR A 191 -5.88 -21.26 -7.80
N ASP A 192 -5.71 -22.57 -7.80
CA ASP A 192 -5.03 -23.30 -6.72
C ASP A 192 -3.62 -22.76 -6.43
N TRP A 193 -2.86 -22.40 -7.47
CA TRP A 193 -1.53 -21.82 -7.31
C TRP A 193 -1.56 -20.47 -6.61
N ALA A 194 -2.59 -19.65 -6.88
CA ALA A 194 -2.77 -18.34 -6.26
C ALA A 194 -3.09 -18.49 -4.76
N VAL A 195 -3.99 -19.41 -4.43
CA VAL A 195 -4.35 -19.71 -3.03
C VAL A 195 -3.16 -20.28 -2.27
N ARG A 196 -2.39 -21.20 -2.86
CA ARG A 196 -1.20 -21.77 -2.18
C ARG A 196 -0.15 -20.71 -1.91
N PHE A 197 0.15 -19.84 -2.89
CA PHE A 197 1.13 -18.77 -2.69
C PHE A 197 0.66 -17.78 -1.62
N GLU A 198 -0.61 -17.34 -1.66
CA GLU A 198 -1.15 -16.44 -0.64
C GLU A 198 -1.06 -17.05 0.75
N ASN A 199 -1.37 -18.34 0.92
CA ASN A 199 -1.27 -19.01 2.21
C ASN A 199 0.18 -19.05 2.73
N VAL A 200 1.14 -19.42 1.87
CA VAL A 200 2.57 -19.38 2.22
C VAL A 200 2.99 -17.97 2.62
N ALA A 201 2.60 -16.95 1.84
CA ALA A 201 2.93 -15.57 2.15
C ALA A 201 2.33 -15.10 3.47
N ARG A 202 1.08 -15.47 3.77
CA ARG A 202 0.41 -15.14 5.06
C ARG A 202 1.13 -15.78 6.24
N ASP A 203 1.57 -17.03 6.13
CA ASP A 203 2.28 -17.72 7.21
C ASP A 203 3.66 -17.10 7.45
N LEU A 204 4.39 -16.74 6.40
CA LEU A 204 5.65 -15.99 6.49
C LEU A 204 5.46 -14.60 7.10
N MET A 205 4.39 -13.88 6.72
CA MET A 205 4.05 -12.60 7.35
C MET A 205 3.71 -12.76 8.83
N ARG A 206 2.96 -13.78 9.22
CA ARG A 206 2.62 -14.04 10.64
C ARG A 206 3.85 -14.39 11.48
N SER A 207 4.72 -15.25 10.97
CA SER A 207 5.95 -15.65 11.66
C SER A 207 6.99 -14.54 11.75
N GLY A 208 6.89 -13.50 10.91
CA GLY A 208 7.90 -12.44 10.81
C GLY A 208 9.11 -12.82 9.97
N ASP A 209 9.10 -13.98 9.35
CA ASP A 209 10.17 -14.41 8.44
C ASP A 209 9.90 -13.81 7.04
N HIS A 210 10.32 -12.57 6.83
CA HIS A 210 10.11 -11.85 5.58
C HIS A 210 11.19 -12.16 4.52
N ALA A 211 12.29 -12.82 4.88
CA ALA A 211 13.37 -13.08 3.93
C ALA A 211 12.92 -13.92 2.70
N PRO A 212 12.09 -14.97 2.84
CA PRO A 212 11.56 -15.68 1.67
C PRO A 212 10.61 -14.82 0.82
N LEU A 213 9.87 -13.87 1.43
CA LEU A 213 9.01 -12.94 0.68
C LEU A 213 9.84 -11.95 -0.14
N VAL A 214 10.96 -11.48 0.40
CA VAL A 214 11.92 -10.63 -0.32
C VAL A 214 12.55 -11.40 -1.49
N ALA A 215 12.82 -12.70 -1.30
CA ALA A 215 13.35 -13.59 -2.34
C ALA A 215 12.23 -14.43 -3.00
N TYR A 216 11.04 -13.85 -3.23
CA TYR A 216 9.81 -14.55 -3.61
C TYR A 216 9.99 -15.49 -4.83
N GLU A 217 10.87 -15.16 -5.74
CA GLU A 217 11.17 -16.01 -6.91
C GLU A 217 11.67 -17.41 -6.49
N SER A 218 12.35 -17.49 -5.34
CA SER A 218 12.85 -18.76 -4.78
C SER A 218 11.75 -19.65 -4.17
N LEU A 219 10.54 -19.09 -3.95
CA LEU A 219 9.38 -19.84 -3.45
C LEU A 219 8.76 -20.77 -4.53
N GLY A 220 9.30 -20.74 -5.74
CA GLY A 220 8.97 -21.70 -6.78
C GLY A 220 7.82 -21.26 -7.70
N ARG A 221 7.25 -22.24 -8.41
CA ARG A 221 6.33 -22.01 -9.52
C ARG A 221 5.10 -21.19 -9.14
N ASP A 222 4.50 -21.42 -7.98
CA ASP A 222 3.28 -20.74 -7.57
C ASP A 222 3.54 -19.24 -7.33
N ALA A 223 4.72 -18.89 -6.79
CA ALA A 223 5.14 -17.51 -6.64
C ALA A 223 5.36 -16.81 -8.01
N LEU A 224 6.04 -17.48 -8.93
CA LEU A 224 6.28 -16.94 -10.28
C LEU A 224 4.98 -16.74 -11.09
N LEU A 225 3.99 -17.62 -10.89
CA LEU A 225 2.66 -17.44 -11.47
C LEU A 225 1.88 -16.30 -10.80
N SER A 226 2.08 -16.10 -9.50
CA SER A 226 1.40 -15.07 -8.72
C SER A 226 1.95 -13.68 -8.95
N VAL A 227 3.27 -13.58 -9.20
CA VAL A 227 4.01 -12.33 -9.37
C VAL A 227 4.77 -12.38 -10.70
N PRO A 228 4.08 -12.34 -11.86
CA PRO A 228 4.73 -12.36 -13.17
C PRO A 228 5.57 -11.10 -13.44
N THR A 229 5.19 -9.98 -12.82
CA THR A 229 5.95 -8.72 -12.76
C THR A 229 5.93 -8.18 -11.33
N PRO A 230 7.00 -7.55 -10.84
CA PRO A 230 7.13 -7.21 -9.42
C PRO A 230 6.34 -5.96 -8.98
N ASP A 231 5.92 -5.12 -9.92
CA ASP A 231 5.31 -3.80 -9.67
C ASP A 231 4.21 -3.82 -8.61
N HIS A 232 3.26 -4.75 -8.70
CA HIS A 232 2.14 -4.86 -7.75
C HIS A 232 2.52 -5.54 -6.43
N TYR A 233 3.65 -6.25 -6.40
CA TYR A 233 4.15 -6.93 -5.21
C TYR A 233 5.05 -6.04 -4.33
N LEU A 234 5.85 -5.16 -4.93
CA LEU A 234 6.86 -4.36 -4.23
C LEU A 234 6.28 -3.42 -3.16
N PRO A 235 5.08 -2.81 -3.30
CA PRO A 235 4.48 -2.02 -2.22
C PRO A 235 4.24 -2.82 -0.93
N LEU A 236 3.94 -4.12 -1.03
CA LEU A 236 3.82 -5.01 0.13
C LEU A 236 5.15 -5.11 0.88
N LEU A 237 6.26 -5.29 0.16
CA LEU A 237 7.59 -5.40 0.77
C LEU A 237 7.97 -4.13 1.51
N CYS A 238 7.65 -2.95 0.94
CA CYS A 238 7.84 -1.67 1.62
C CYS A 238 7.05 -1.63 2.94
N VAL A 239 5.78 -2.05 2.93
CA VAL A 239 4.96 -2.11 4.16
C VAL A 239 5.53 -3.11 5.16
N LEU A 240 5.93 -4.31 4.74
CA LEU A 240 6.50 -5.31 5.63
C LEU A 240 7.81 -4.85 6.28
N GLY A 241 8.60 -4.03 5.59
CA GLY A 241 9.81 -3.42 6.14
C GLY A 241 9.56 -2.49 7.33
N LEU A 242 8.35 -1.94 7.46
CA LEU A 242 7.95 -1.06 8.58
C LEU A 242 7.67 -1.81 9.89
N ARG A 243 7.56 -3.14 9.84
CA ARG A 243 7.13 -3.94 10.98
C ARG A 243 8.14 -3.90 12.12
N ALA A 244 7.66 -3.65 13.34
CA ALA A 244 8.43 -3.91 14.55
C ALA A 244 8.46 -5.43 14.87
N PRO A 245 9.49 -5.93 15.57
CA PRO A 245 9.65 -7.38 15.83
C PRO A 245 8.42 -8.06 16.44
N ASP A 246 7.78 -7.42 17.40
CA ASP A 246 6.65 -7.99 18.15
C ASP A 246 5.28 -7.47 17.66
N GLU A 247 5.26 -6.81 16.51
CA GLU A 247 4.04 -6.19 16.01
C GLU A 247 3.13 -7.24 15.34
N ALA A 248 1.85 -7.22 15.73
CA ALA A 248 0.84 -8.11 15.16
C ALA A 248 0.60 -7.81 13.67
N VAL A 249 0.33 -8.87 12.91
CA VAL A 249 -0.09 -8.79 11.51
C VAL A 249 -1.54 -9.26 11.41
N GLY A 250 -2.40 -8.42 10.83
CA GLY A 250 -3.79 -8.73 10.54
C GLY A 250 -4.10 -8.73 9.05
N PHE A 251 -5.15 -9.44 8.65
CA PHE A 251 -5.65 -9.51 7.28
C PHE A 251 -7.13 -9.09 7.24
N PRO A 252 -7.42 -7.80 7.31
CA PRO A 252 -8.80 -7.31 7.47
C PRO A 252 -9.67 -7.43 6.20
N VAL A 253 -9.06 -7.61 5.03
CA VAL A 253 -9.76 -7.87 3.76
C VAL A 253 -9.07 -9.03 3.07
N GLU A 254 -9.86 -9.95 2.54
CA GLU A 254 -9.40 -11.16 1.89
C GLU A 254 -10.20 -11.46 0.63
N GLY A 255 -9.75 -12.42 -0.16
CA GLY A 255 -10.42 -12.92 -1.34
C GLY A 255 -9.67 -12.66 -2.64
N PHE A 256 -10.25 -13.11 -3.73
CA PHE A 256 -9.68 -13.02 -5.07
C PHE A 256 -10.69 -12.42 -6.04
N ASP A 257 -10.21 -11.54 -6.91
CA ASP A 257 -10.93 -11.06 -8.08
C ASP A 257 -10.44 -11.79 -9.33
N GLY A 258 -11.39 -12.20 -10.20
CA GLY A 258 -11.10 -12.86 -11.47
C GLY A 258 -10.22 -14.12 -11.37
N GLY A 259 -10.10 -14.70 -10.16
CA GLY A 259 -9.35 -15.93 -9.86
C GLY A 259 -7.84 -15.76 -9.67
N SER A 260 -7.26 -14.63 -10.07
CA SER A 260 -5.81 -14.41 -10.11
C SER A 260 -5.35 -13.06 -9.57
N ILE A 261 -6.23 -12.28 -8.94
CA ILE A 261 -5.89 -11.03 -8.28
C ILE A 261 -6.26 -11.16 -6.80
N SER A 262 -5.27 -11.14 -5.91
CA SER A 262 -5.51 -11.17 -4.47
C SER A 262 -5.95 -9.79 -3.98
N MET A 263 -7.09 -9.74 -3.31
CA MET A 263 -7.63 -8.55 -2.66
C MET A 263 -7.16 -8.43 -1.19
N LEU A 264 -6.13 -9.19 -0.83
CA LEU A 264 -5.60 -9.22 0.53
C LEU A 264 -5.18 -7.84 1.00
N CYS A 265 -5.71 -7.43 2.15
CA CYS A 265 -5.21 -6.29 2.90
C CYS A 265 -4.36 -6.79 4.07
N VAL A 266 -3.18 -6.19 4.26
CA VAL A 266 -2.27 -6.52 5.36
C VAL A 266 -2.15 -5.31 6.27
N ARG A 267 -2.40 -5.48 7.56
CA ARG A 267 -2.27 -4.43 8.58
C ARG A 267 -1.20 -4.81 9.59
N LEU A 268 -0.33 -3.87 9.89
CA LEU A 268 0.67 -3.92 10.96
C LEU A 268 0.26 -2.97 12.08
N GLY A 269 0.12 -3.49 13.31
CA GLY A 269 -0.30 -2.71 14.48
C GLY A 269 -1.80 -2.47 14.63
#